data_c22a4bc1379ab942858e8ad937ea1480
#
_entry.id   c22a4bc1379ab942858e8ad937ea1480
#
_cell.length_a   1.000
_cell.length_b   1.000
_cell.length_c   1.000
_cell.angle_alpha   90.00
_cell.angle_beta   90.00
_cell.angle_gamma   90.00
#
_symmetry.space_group_name_H-M   'P 1'
#
loop_
_entity.id
_entity.type
_entity.pdbx_description
1 polymer ?
#
loop_
_entity_poly.entity_id
_entity_poly.type
_entity_poly.pdbx_seq_one_letter_code
_entity_poly.pdbx_strand_id
1 'polypeptide(L)'
;MSIEAGKTYTMRMGYGEEIVAKITALDSSTYTLSKPVAVVPGQQGIQLMNSLFTADPEAEVTVNISSVAMIAPVREDVGDSYLEATTGIKPVRSKILMG
;
A
#
# COMPACT_ATOMS: atom_id res chain seq x y z
N MET A 1 2.79 -12.68 13.13
CA MET A 1 3.14 -11.25 12.90
C MET A 1 2.02 -10.38 13.40
N SER A 2 2.35 -9.35 14.14
CA SER A 2 1.37 -8.36 14.57
C SER A 2 1.38 -7.19 13.59
N ILE A 3 0.19 -6.72 13.24
CA ILE A 3 0.06 -5.54 12.41
C ILE A 3 0.20 -4.32 13.32
N GLU A 4 1.04 -3.37 12.91
CA GLU A 4 1.35 -2.19 13.72
C GLU A 4 1.00 -0.93 12.96
N ALA A 5 0.29 -0.02 13.64
CA ALA A 5 -0.01 1.28 13.07
C ALA A 5 1.30 2.03 12.78
N GLY A 6 1.32 2.75 11.68
CA GLY A 6 2.48 3.52 11.26
C GLY A 6 3.40 2.80 10.29
N LYS A 7 3.14 1.54 10.01
CA LYS A 7 3.98 0.77 9.09
C LYS A 7 3.25 0.50 7.78
N THR A 8 4.02 0.21 6.75
CA THR A 8 3.52 -0.03 5.40
C THR A 8 3.44 -1.54 5.15
N TYR A 9 2.32 -1.94 4.60
CA TYR A 9 2.04 -3.35 4.34
C TYR A 9 1.59 -3.56 2.91
N THR A 10 1.80 -4.77 2.42
CA THR A 10 1.20 -5.22 1.17
C THR A 10 0.07 -6.18 1.50
N MET A 11 -1.03 -6.05 0.79
CA MET A 11 -2.24 -6.83 1.06
C MET A 11 -2.80 -7.35 -0.25
N ARG A 12 -3.23 -8.60 -0.25
CA ARG A 12 -4.06 -9.10 -1.36
C ARG A 12 -5.50 -9.12 -0.89
N MET A 13 -6.33 -8.41 -1.61
CA MET A 13 -7.75 -8.34 -1.30
C MET A 13 -8.44 -9.61 -1.76
N GLY A 14 -9.56 -9.94 -1.14
CA GLY A 14 -10.28 -11.17 -1.48
C GLY A 14 -10.72 -11.27 -2.92
N TYR A 15 -10.92 -10.12 -3.60
CA TYR A 15 -11.28 -10.10 -5.01
C TYR A 15 -10.05 -10.11 -5.93
N GLY A 16 -8.84 -10.18 -5.39
CA GLY A 16 -7.63 -10.43 -6.17
C GLY A 16 -6.68 -9.25 -6.33
N GLU A 17 -7.11 -8.05 -6.05
CA GLU A 17 -6.24 -6.88 -6.18
C GLU A 17 -5.17 -6.90 -5.09
N GLU A 18 -3.95 -6.54 -5.46
CA GLU A 18 -2.86 -6.38 -4.49
C GLU A 18 -2.63 -4.90 -4.28
N ILE A 19 -2.63 -4.48 -3.01
CA ILE A 19 -2.44 -3.06 -2.67
C ILE A 19 -1.33 -2.90 -1.66
N VAL A 20 -0.71 -1.73 -1.70
CA VAL A 20 0.30 -1.32 -0.72
C VAL A 20 -0.23 -0.06 -0.05
N ALA A 21 -0.14 0.00 1.26
CA ALA A 21 -0.60 1.16 2.00
C ALA A 21 0.04 1.20 3.38
N LYS A 22 0.13 2.40 3.92
CA LYS A 22 0.48 2.57 5.32
C LYS A 22 -0.78 2.38 6.14
N ILE A 23 -0.71 1.52 7.14
CA ILE A 23 -1.83 1.34 8.07
C ILE A 23 -1.64 2.36 9.19
N THR A 24 -2.57 3.29 9.32
CA THR A 24 -2.46 4.36 10.31
C THR A 24 -3.23 4.06 11.57
N ALA A 25 -4.22 3.17 11.49
CA ALA A 25 -5.00 2.74 12.65
C ALA A 25 -5.62 1.40 12.35
N LEU A 26 -5.96 0.66 13.39
CA LEU A 26 -6.62 -0.63 13.21
C LEU A 26 -7.45 -0.93 14.45
N ASP A 27 -8.50 -1.68 14.24
CA ASP A 27 -9.28 -2.24 15.35
C ASP A 27 -9.60 -3.70 15.01
N SER A 28 -10.57 -4.28 15.71
CA SER A 28 -10.85 -5.71 15.54
C SER A 28 -11.49 -6.05 14.20
N SER A 29 -11.98 -5.06 13.46
CA SER A 29 -12.72 -5.33 12.21
C SER A 29 -12.23 -4.54 11.02
N THR A 30 -11.44 -3.47 11.21
CA THR A 30 -11.03 -2.60 10.10
C THR A 30 -9.57 -2.21 10.21
N TYR A 31 -8.98 -1.95 9.04
CA TYR A 31 -7.72 -1.20 8.93
C TYR A 31 -8.03 0.15 8.32
N THR A 32 -7.38 1.19 8.85
CA THR A 32 -7.40 2.52 8.25
C THR A 32 -6.10 2.71 7.47
N LEU A 33 -6.23 3.03 6.20
CA LEU A 33 -5.10 3.11 5.28
C LEU A 33 -4.86 4.54 4.84
N SER A 34 -3.59 4.90 4.75
CA SER A 34 -3.18 6.16 4.14
C SER A 34 -2.67 5.85 2.74
N LYS A 35 -3.20 6.55 1.76
CA LYS A 35 -2.73 6.55 0.37
C LYS A 35 -2.55 5.14 -0.19
N PRO A 36 -3.60 4.32 -0.21
CA PRO A 36 -3.48 2.98 -0.79
C PRO A 36 -3.21 3.06 -2.28
N VAL A 37 -2.30 2.23 -2.75
CA VAL A 37 -1.97 2.12 -4.18
C VAL A 37 -2.14 0.68 -4.61
N ALA A 38 -2.63 0.49 -5.82
CA ALA A 38 -2.74 -0.84 -6.42
C ALA A 38 -1.43 -1.18 -7.09
N VAL A 39 -1.05 -2.44 -6.98
CA VAL A 39 0.15 -2.96 -7.61
C VAL A 39 -0.28 -3.65 -8.90
N VAL A 40 0.23 -3.16 -10.03
CA VAL A 40 -0.13 -3.72 -11.33
C VAL A 40 1.15 -4.09 -12.07
N PRO A 41 1.10 -5.16 -12.89
CA PRO A 41 2.27 -5.51 -13.69
C PRO A 41 2.51 -4.48 -14.78
N GLY A 42 3.78 -4.19 -15.03
CA GLY A 42 4.19 -3.31 -16.11
C GLY A 42 5.20 -4.02 -16.97
N GLN A 43 5.67 -3.34 -18.01
CA GLN A 43 6.62 -3.94 -18.93
C GLN A 43 7.98 -4.19 -18.30
N GLN A 44 8.34 -3.39 -17.33
CA GLN A 44 9.66 -3.47 -16.72
C GLN A 44 9.56 -3.76 -15.23
N GLY A 45 8.51 -4.45 -14.81
CA GLY A 45 8.29 -4.75 -13.41
C GLY A 45 6.89 -4.39 -13.00
N ILE A 46 6.74 -3.86 -11.80
CA ILE A 46 5.42 -3.48 -11.31
C ILE A 46 5.27 -1.96 -11.31
N GLN A 47 4.04 -1.51 -11.35
CA GLN A 47 3.69 -0.10 -11.26
C GLN A 47 2.72 0.07 -10.11
N LEU A 48 2.76 1.25 -9.50
CA LEU A 48 1.86 1.61 -8.41
C LEU A 48 0.88 2.64 -8.92
N MET A 49 -0.41 2.35 -8.76
CA MET A 49 -1.47 3.23 -9.23
C MET A 49 -2.43 3.50 -8.08
N ASN A 50 -3.14 4.62 -8.13
CA ASN A 50 -4.14 4.90 -7.11
C ASN A 50 -5.16 3.78 -7.06
N SER A 51 -5.52 3.39 -5.85
CA SER A 51 -6.50 2.36 -5.63
C SER A 51 -7.93 2.89 -5.79
N LEU A 52 -8.14 4.14 -5.41
CA LEU A 52 -9.45 4.80 -5.53
C LEU A 52 -9.26 6.11 -6.28
N PHE A 53 -9.80 6.18 -7.49
CA PHE A 53 -9.59 7.35 -8.34
C PHE A 53 -10.42 8.55 -7.91
N THR A 54 -11.54 8.33 -7.24
CA THR A 54 -12.48 9.40 -6.92
C THR A 54 -12.47 9.81 -5.46
N ALA A 55 -11.59 9.21 -4.66
CA ALA A 55 -11.46 9.61 -3.26
C ALA A 55 -10.60 10.86 -3.16
N ASP A 56 -10.85 11.66 -2.12
CA ASP A 56 -9.98 12.76 -1.77
C ASP A 56 -8.57 12.19 -1.52
N PRO A 57 -7.53 12.69 -2.21
CA PRO A 57 -6.20 12.10 -2.05
C PRO A 57 -5.64 12.19 -0.62
N GLU A 58 -6.15 13.13 0.18
CA GLU A 58 -5.69 13.28 1.55
C GLU A 58 -6.54 12.51 2.55
N ALA A 59 -7.64 11.90 2.12
CA ALA A 59 -8.50 11.15 3.02
C ALA A 59 -7.91 9.79 3.32
N GLU A 60 -8.13 9.32 4.54
CA GLU A 60 -7.81 7.94 4.88
C GLU A 60 -8.91 7.04 4.38
N VAL A 61 -8.54 5.80 4.07
CA VAL A 61 -9.45 4.81 3.50
C VAL A 61 -9.58 3.67 4.50
N THR A 62 -10.81 3.27 4.75
CA THR A 62 -11.07 2.16 5.68
C THR A 62 -11.41 0.91 4.88
N VAL A 63 -10.78 -0.20 5.24
CA VAL A 63 -11.10 -1.51 4.65
C VAL A 63 -11.48 -2.47 5.76
N ASN A 64 -12.40 -3.38 5.44
CA ASN A 64 -12.74 -4.46 6.37
C ASN A 64 -11.63 -5.50 6.36
N ILE A 65 -11.22 -5.94 7.55
CA ILE A 65 -10.20 -6.99 7.66
C ILE A 65 -10.68 -8.25 6.96
N SER A 66 -11.99 -8.52 7.00
CA SER A 66 -12.54 -9.71 6.35
C SER A 66 -12.39 -9.70 4.83
N SER A 67 -12.10 -8.53 4.24
CA SER A 67 -11.86 -8.44 2.79
C SER A 67 -10.41 -8.63 2.42
N VAL A 68 -9.52 -8.76 3.39
CA VAL A 68 -8.09 -8.93 3.16
C VAL A 68 -7.77 -10.40 3.23
N ALA A 69 -7.32 -10.97 2.11
CA ALA A 69 -7.00 -12.40 2.06
C ALA A 69 -5.61 -12.68 2.61
N MET A 70 -4.65 -11.80 2.35
CA MET A 70 -3.27 -11.95 2.81
C MET A 70 -2.71 -10.58 3.14
N ILE A 71 -1.84 -10.52 4.14
CA ILE A 71 -1.15 -9.29 4.48
C ILE A 71 0.26 -9.62 4.95
N ALA A 72 1.22 -8.78 4.57
CA ALA A 72 2.61 -8.97 4.97
C ALA A 72 3.29 -7.60 5.00
N PRO A 73 4.41 -7.48 5.73
CA PRO A 73 5.22 -6.29 5.61
C PRO A 73 5.67 -6.13 4.16
N VAL A 74 5.67 -4.88 3.68
CA VAL A 74 6.03 -4.63 2.30
C VAL A 74 7.52 -4.88 2.10
N ARG A 75 7.87 -5.37 0.90
CA ARG A 75 9.27 -5.53 0.52
C ARG A 75 9.94 -4.15 0.47
N GLU A 76 11.21 -4.08 0.86
CA GLU A 76 11.87 -2.80 1.07
C GLU A 76 11.88 -1.93 -0.19
N ASP A 77 12.18 -2.52 -1.35
CA ASP A 77 12.22 -1.75 -2.59
C ASP A 77 10.84 -1.24 -3.00
N VAL A 78 9.81 -2.03 -2.74
CA VAL A 78 8.44 -1.60 -3.00
C VAL A 78 8.05 -0.47 -2.04
N GLY A 79 8.43 -0.60 -0.78
CA GLY A 79 8.17 0.44 0.21
C GLY A 79 8.82 1.76 -0.16
N ASP A 80 10.03 1.72 -0.70
CA ASP A 80 10.72 2.92 -1.16
C ASP A 80 9.97 3.57 -2.33
N SER A 81 9.52 2.78 -3.28
CA SER A 81 8.75 3.29 -4.41
C SER A 81 7.41 3.88 -3.95
N TYR A 82 6.77 3.23 -2.99
CA TYR A 82 5.53 3.72 -2.41
C TYR A 82 5.75 5.07 -1.73
N LEU A 83 6.84 5.19 -0.95
CA LEU A 83 7.14 6.43 -0.27
C LEU A 83 7.35 7.57 -1.27
N GLU A 84 8.12 7.32 -2.31
CA GLU A 84 8.36 8.32 -3.33
C GLU A 84 7.07 8.70 -4.05
N ALA A 85 6.25 7.71 -4.40
CA ALA A 85 5.01 7.96 -5.13
C ALA A 85 3.99 8.75 -4.31
N THR A 86 3.98 8.58 -2.98
CA THR A 86 2.95 9.17 -2.14
C THR A 86 3.38 10.45 -1.45
N THR A 87 4.68 10.69 -1.30
CA THR A 87 5.17 11.88 -0.60
C THR A 87 6.10 12.73 -1.46
N GLY A 88 6.62 12.20 -2.56
CA GLY A 88 7.61 12.88 -3.35
C GLY A 88 9.02 12.81 -2.78
N ILE A 89 9.20 12.18 -1.63
CA ILE A 89 10.52 12.06 -1.01
C ILE A 89 11.23 10.85 -1.60
N LYS A 90 12.42 11.09 -2.16
CA LYS A 90 13.19 10.00 -2.74
C LYS A 90 14.01 9.35 -1.63
N PRO A 91 13.91 8.04 -1.43
CA PRO A 91 14.69 7.36 -0.39
C PRO A 91 16.17 7.45 -0.68
N VAL A 92 16.96 7.47 0.41
CA VAL A 92 18.41 7.53 0.29
C VAL A 92 18.96 6.34 -0.48
N ARG A 93 18.39 5.16 -0.26
CA ARG A 93 18.82 3.96 -0.95
C ARG A 93 18.67 4.06 -2.45
N SER A 94 17.68 4.75 -2.90
CA SER A 94 17.42 5.06 -4.30
C SER A 94 17.32 3.85 -5.22
N LYS A 95 17.18 2.66 -4.69
CA LYS A 95 16.95 1.49 -5.51
C LYS A 95 15.46 1.32 -5.64
N ILE A 96 14.95 1.74 -6.75
CA ILE A 96 13.52 1.77 -6.95
C ILE A 96 13.08 0.67 -7.89
N LEU A 97 11.80 0.38 -7.84
CA LEU A 97 11.19 -0.52 -8.81
C LEU A 97 11.15 0.15 -10.15
N MET A 98 11.56 -0.56 -11.12
CA MET A 98 11.47 -0.07 -12.47
C MET A 98 10.13 -0.46 -13.02
N GLY A 99 9.34 0.52 -13.14
CA GLY A 99 8.05 0.32 -13.75
C GLY A 99 8.15 0.44 -15.21
#